data_f631dbc8bb645e9f5670f0e93dfc9073
#
_entry.id   f631dbc8bb645e9f5670f0e93dfc9073
#
_cell.length_a   1.000
_cell.length_b   1.000
_cell.length_c   1.000
_cell.angle_alpha   90.00
_cell.angle_beta   90.00
_cell.angle_gamma   90.00
#
_symmetry.space_group_name_H-M   'P 1'
#
loop_
_entity.id
_entity.type
_entity.pdbx_description
1 polymer ?
#
loop_
_entity_poly.entity_id
_entity_poly.type
_entity_poly.pdbx_seq_one_letter_code
_entity_poly.pdbx_strand_id
1 'polypeptide(L)'
;AQEYTAAIAGLIAGMPLNRSADNHIMNDLKEVEDYEPKIGKFSLYMDEDIVRVNCGVNSKTTFDSTWKKDTRKIKVVEGMCFIVDDIRDTFKKYWIGNYISDYDNKMNFCSNITKVYFKEMSPNVLNGDYDNKVEIDIEAQKRAIIIDGLETDGMTDLEILQYPTGDEVYLTGDVRFVDTMASLSLTMTM
;
A
#
# COMPACT_ATOMS: atom_id res chain seq x y z
N ALA A 1 -11.08 24.08 -14.00
CA ALA A 1 -10.78 22.94 -13.10
C ALA A 1 -10.77 21.60 -13.85
N GLN A 2 -11.72 21.33 -14.74
CA GLN A 2 -11.80 20.03 -15.45
C GLN A 2 -10.65 19.81 -16.45
N GLU A 3 -10.11 20.83 -17.06
CA GLU A 3 -9.04 20.74 -18.05
C GLU A 3 -7.72 20.19 -17.46
N TYR A 4 -7.48 20.41 -16.17
CA TYR A 4 -6.25 19.99 -15.51
C TYR A 4 -6.34 18.62 -14.82
N THR A 5 -7.52 18.00 -14.78
CA THR A 5 -7.69 16.68 -14.17
C THR A 5 -6.82 15.63 -14.87
N ALA A 6 -6.73 15.68 -16.20
CA ALA A 6 -5.89 14.78 -16.98
C ALA A 6 -4.40 15.00 -16.72
N ALA A 7 -3.97 16.28 -16.59
CA ALA A 7 -2.57 16.62 -16.26
C ALA A 7 -2.19 16.13 -14.85
N ILE A 8 -3.08 16.31 -13.86
CA ILE A 8 -2.86 15.80 -12.50
C ILE A 8 -2.84 14.26 -12.47
N ALA A 9 -3.74 13.61 -13.21
CA ALA A 9 -3.73 12.15 -13.33
C ALA A 9 -2.45 11.64 -13.99
N GLY A 10 -1.98 12.31 -15.06
CA GLY A 10 -0.70 12.02 -15.70
C GLY A 10 0.52 12.25 -14.79
N LEU A 11 0.50 13.30 -13.98
CA LEU A 11 1.51 13.57 -12.97
C LEU A 11 1.59 12.42 -11.96
N ILE A 12 0.45 12.01 -11.39
CA ILE A 12 0.38 10.93 -10.39
C ILE A 12 0.85 9.61 -11.01
N ALA A 13 0.34 9.25 -12.20
CA ALA A 13 0.69 8.01 -12.89
C ALA A 13 2.16 7.94 -13.32
N GLY A 14 2.79 9.09 -13.63
CA GLY A 14 4.21 9.17 -14.02
C GLY A 14 5.19 9.31 -12.86
N MET A 15 4.70 9.37 -11.62
CA MET A 15 5.54 9.62 -10.45
C MET A 15 6.18 8.32 -9.94
N PRO A 16 7.50 8.29 -9.67
CA PRO A 16 8.13 7.14 -9.07
C PRO A 16 7.66 6.95 -7.62
N LEU A 17 7.55 5.68 -7.18
CA LEU A 17 7.00 5.30 -5.88
C LEU A 17 7.76 5.86 -4.65
N ASN A 18 8.97 6.39 -4.82
CA ASN A 18 9.74 7.04 -3.76
C ASN A 18 9.44 8.55 -3.61
N ARG A 19 8.53 9.10 -4.42
CA ARG A 19 8.13 10.51 -4.38
C ARG A 19 6.65 10.67 -4.13
N SER A 20 6.25 11.87 -3.70
CA SER A 20 4.85 12.28 -3.63
C SER A 20 4.59 13.47 -4.54
N ALA A 21 3.33 13.74 -4.82
CA ALA A 21 2.93 14.94 -5.56
C ALA A 21 3.10 16.22 -4.74
N ASP A 22 3.32 16.13 -3.42
CA ASP A 22 3.45 17.30 -2.56
C ASP A 22 4.56 18.22 -3.06
N ASN A 23 4.26 19.51 -3.15
CA ASN A 23 5.15 20.58 -3.60
C ASN A 23 5.63 20.49 -5.08
N HIS A 24 4.99 19.62 -5.89
CA HIS A 24 5.31 19.54 -7.32
C HIS A 24 4.89 20.81 -8.05
N ILE A 25 5.75 21.30 -8.95
CA ILE A 25 5.49 22.51 -9.75
C ILE A 25 4.57 22.15 -10.92
N MET A 26 3.49 22.90 -11.06
CA MET A 26 2.56 22.78 -12.17
C MET A 26 2.89 23.82 -13.26
N ASN A 27 3.87 23.52 -14.12
CA ASN A 27 4.42 24.46 -15.09
C ASN A 27 3.39 25.03 -16.09
N ASP A 28 2.31 24.29 -16.34
CA ASP A 28 1.27 24.69 -17.29
C ASP A 28 0.21 25.62 -16.68
N LEU A 29 0.29 25.87 -15.37
CA LEU A 29 -0.62 26.72 -14.61
C LEU A 29 0.07 28.02 -14.22
N LYS A 30 -0.58 29.15 -14.51
CA LYS A 30 -0.09 30.49 -14.15
C LYS A 30 -0.76 31.05 -12.90
N GLU A 31 -1.99 30.65 -12.66
CA GLU A 31 -2.80 31.13 -11.53
C GLU A 31 -3.69 30.02 -11.00
N VAL A 32 -3.94 30.04 -9.70
CA VAL A 32 -4.99 29.29 -9.03
C VAL A 32 -5.70 30.23 -8.09
N GLU A 33 -7.02 30.07 -7.98
CA GLU A 33 -7.77 30.76 -6.94
C GLU A 33 -7.28 30.27 -5.57
N ASP A 34 -7.06 31.20 -4.65
CA ASP A 34 -6.72 30.87 -3.26
C ASP A 34 -7.81 29.98 -2.67
N TYR A 35 -7.43 28.76 -2.39
CA TYR A 35 -8.33 27.76 -1.88
C TYR A 35 -7.82 27.25 -0.52
N GLU A 36 -8.60 27.45 0.52
CA GLU A 36 -8.27 26.82 1.81
C GLU A 36 -8.24 25.29 1.65
N PRO A 37 -7.14 24.64 2.05
CA PRO A 37 -6.99 23.20 1.89
C PRO A 37 -8.05 22.50 2.73
N LYS A 38 -9.02 21.87 2.06
CA LYS A 38 -10.04 21.04 2.70
C LYS A 38 -9.55 19.63 2.86
N ILE A 39 -9.85 19.03 4.01
CA ILE A 39 -9.55 17.62 4.28
C ILE A 39 -10.14 16.75 3.17
N GLY A 40 -9.34 15.82 2.63
CA GLY A 40 -9.77 14.90 1.57
C GLY A 40 -9.85 15.50 0.18
N LYS A 41 -9.15 16.60 -0.08
CA LYS A 41 -9.06 17.19 -1.42
C LYS A 41 -7.62 17.40 -1.85
N PHE A 42 -7.31 16.93 -3.04
CA PHE A 42 -6.11 17.35 -3.75
C PHE A 42 -6.21 18.85 -4.05
N SER A 43 -5.21 19.63 -3.67
CA SER A 43 -5.26 21.08 -3.78
C SER A 43 -3.95 21.64 -4.32
N LEU A 44 -4.07 22.79 -4.97
CA LEU A 44 -2.96 23.57 -5.49
C LEU A 44 -2.88 24.88 -4.70
N TYR A 45 -1.73 25.54 -4.70
CA TYR A 45 -1.51 26.85 -4.10
C TYR A 45 -0.51 27.67 -4.92
N MET A 46 -0.56 28.98 -4.73
CA MET A 46 0.44 29.89 -5.28
C MET A 46 1.61 30.00 -4.31
N ASP A 47 2.81 29.77 -4.82
CA ASP A 47 4.08 30.02 -4.14
C ASP A 47 4.79 31.14 -4.92
N GLU A 48 4.63 32.38 -4.50
CA GLU A 48 4.99 33.58 -5.26
C GLU A 48 4.30 33.57 -6.65
N ASP A 49 5.05 33.37 -7.71
CA ASP A 49 4.56 33.32 -9.10
C ASP A 49 4.45 31.89 -9.66
N ILE A 50 4.55 30.87 -8.81
CA ILE A 50 4.59 29.47 -9.22
C ILE A 50 3.41 28.70 -8.60
N VAL A 51 2.69 27.95 -9.44
CA VAL A 51 1.63 27.04 -8.95
C VAL A 51 2.25 25.72 -8.50
N ARG A 52 1.95 25.31 -7.28
CA ARG A 52 2.41 24.05 -6.69
C ARG A 52 1.27 23.20 -6.16
N VAL A 53 1.52 21.89 -6.09
CA VAL A 53 0.64 20.97 -5.37
C VAL A 53 0.82 21.19 -3.87
N ASN A 54 -0.27 21.52 -3.19
CA ASN A 54 -0.29 21.70 -1.74
C ASN A 54 -0.31 20.35 -1.02
N CYS A 55 -1.20 19.44 -1.43
CA CYS A 55 -1.37 18.18 -0.75
C CYS A 55 -1.82 17.08 -1.72
N GLY A 56 -0.98 16.06 -1.89
CA GLY A 56 -1.25 14.86 -2.69
C GLY A 56 -2.08 13.84 -1.91
N VAL A 57 -3.34 14.18 -1.62
CA VAL A 57 -4.25 13.31 -0.85
C VAL A 57 -5.47 12.89 -1.68
N ASN A 58 -6.02 11.73 -1.34
CA ASN A 58 -7.26 11.22 -1.89
C ASN A 58 -8.48 11.73 -1.07
N SER A 59 -9.67 11.31 -1.47
CA SER A 59 -10.94 11.75 -0.84
C SER A 59 -11.26 11.06 0.51
N LYS A 60 -10.40 10.17 1.02
CA LYS A 60 -10.64 9.46 2.27
C LYS A 60 -10.46 10.39 3.47
N THR A 61 -11.50 10.52 4.28
CA THR A 61 -11.55 11.40 5.46
C THR A 61 -11.85 10.66 6.75
N THR A 62 -12.34 9.42 6.67
CA THR A 62 -12.65 8.57 7.83
C THR A 62 -11.58 7.50 7.98
N PHE A 63 -11.09 7.31 9.19
CA PHE A 63 -10.01 6.38 9.53
C PHE A 63 -10.43 5.51 10.71
N ASP A 64 -9.96 4.27 10.72
CA ASP A 64 -10.20 3.27 11.74
C ASP A 64 -8.94 2.42 12.00
N SER A 65 -9.07 1.31 12.70
CA SER A 65 -7.95 0.40 12.97
C SER A 65 -7.37 -0.25 11.70
N THR A 66 -8.18 -0.48 10.69
CA THR A 66 -7.79 -1.09 9.41
C THR A 66 -7.24 -0.05 8.44
N TRP A 67 -7.89 1.10 8.37
CA TRP A 67 -7.55 2.21 7.49
C TRP A 67 -6.95 3.37 8.26
N LYS A 68 -5.65 3.35 8.45
CA LYS A 68 -4.90 4.39 9.18
C LYS A 68 -4.86 5.71 8.40
N LYS A 69 -4.53 6.79 9.11
CA LYS A 69 -4.46 8.16 8.55
C LYS A 69 -3.54 8.27 7.32
N ASP A 70 -2.52 7.43 7.23
CA ASP A 70 -1.55 7.46 6.11
C ASP A 70 -2.19 7.03 4.78
N THR A 71 -3.28 6.25 4.82
CA THR A 71 -4.02 5.84 3.61
C THR A 71 -4.75 6.99 2.89
N ARG A 72 -4.75 8.20 3.44
CA ARG A 72 -5.16 9.40 2.72
C ARG A 72 -4.14 9.86 1.66
N LYS A 73 -2.86 9.52 1.83
CA LYS A 73 -1.79 9.89 0.90
C LYS A 73 -1.85 9.05 -0.36
N ILE A 74 -1.89 9.71 -1.52
CA ILE A 74 -1.93 9.03 -2.82
C ILE A 74 -0.71 8.12 -2.97
N LYS A 75 0.50 8.60 -2.63
CA LYS A 75 1.74 7.81 -2.65
C LYS A 75 1.61 6.49 -1.89
N VAL A 76 1.02 6.51 -0.70
CA VAL A 76 0.85 5.30 0.13
C VAL A 76 -0.11 4.32 -0.54
N VAL A 77 -1.24 4.81 -1.06
CA VAL A 77 -2.23 3.97 -1.77
C VAL A 77 -1.66 3.38 -3.05
N GLU A 78 -0.92 4.17 -3.83
CA GLU A 78 -0.21 3.69 -5.03
C GLU A 78 0.79 2.58 -4.67
N GLY A 79 1.57 2.77 -3.60
CA GLY A 79 2.48 1.74 -3.10
C GLY A 79 1.75 0.46 -2.67
N MET A 80 0.59 0.58 -2.01
CA MET A 80 -0.26 -0.56 -1.63
C MET A 80 -0.76 -1.31 -2.86
N CYS A 81 -1.34 -0.59 -3.83
CA CYS A 81 -1.85 -1.19 -5.06
C CYS A 81 -0.72 -1.88 -5.84
N PHE A 82 0.40 -1.21 -6.00
CA PHE A 82 1.57 -1.74 -6.70
C PHE A 82 2.05 -3.07 -6.10
N ILE A 83 2.25 -3.13 -4.78
CA ILE A 83 2.71 -4.35 -4.11
C ILE A 83 1.71 -5.50 -4.29
N VAL A 84 0.42 -5.23 -4.12
CA VAL A 84 -0.62 -6.26 -4.26
C VAL A 84 -0.68 -6.80 -5.69
N ASP A 85 -0.62 -5.91 -6.68
CA ASP A 85 -0.71 -6.30 -8.09
C ASP A 85 0.55 -7.06 -8.54
N ASP A 86 1.74 -6.62 -8.13
CA ASP A 86 3.00 -7.28 -8.46
C ASP A 86 3.11 -8.69 -7.83
N ILE A 87 2.68 -8.85 -6.57
CA ILE A 87 2.58 -10.17 -5.93
C ILE A 87 1.60 -11.08 -6.69
N ARG A 88 0.43 -10.56 -7.07
CA ARG A 88 -0.58 -11.32 -7.83
C ARG A 88 -0.07 -11.74 -9.20
N ASP A 89 0.59 -10.84 -9.91
CA ASP A 89 1.11 -11.13 -11.24
C ASP A 89 2.28 -12.12 -11.17
N THR A 90 3.14 -12.01 -10.16
CA THR A 90 4.19 -12.98 -9.86
C THR A 90 3.58 -14.36 -9.56
N PHE A 91 2.53 -14.41 -8.73
CA PHE A 91 1.83 -15.64 -8.42
C PHE A 91 1.24 -16.30 -9.67
N LYS A 92 0.51 -15.52 -10.50
CA LYS A 92 -0.06 -16.02 -11.77
C LYS A 92 1.00 -16.56 -12.72
N LYS A 93 2.12 -15.86 -12.85
CA LYS A 93 3.13 -16.17 -13.86
C LYS A 93 4.00 -17.36 -13.49
N TYR A 94 4.32 -17.51 -12.21
CA TYR A 94 5.35 -18.45 -11.78
C TYR A 94 4.86 -19.57 -10.87
N TRP A 95 3.72 -19.38 -10.16
CA TRP A 95 3.24 -20.32 -9.15
C TRP A 95 2.04 -21.13 -9.60
N ILE A 96 1.05 -20.51 -10.24
CA ILE A 96 -0.14 -21.22 -10.72
C ILE A 96 0.26 -22.32 -11.69
N GLY A 97 -0.17 -23.55 -11.38
CA GLY A 97 0.09 -24.75 -12.19
C GLY A 97 1.53 -25.31 -12.13
N ASN A 98 2.46 -24.61 -11.43
CA ASN A 98 3.84 -25.05 -11.32
C ASN A 98 4.19 -25.65 -9.96
N TYR A 99 3.48 -25.26 -8.90
CA TYR A 99 3.71 -25.73 -7.53
C TYR A 99 2.47 -26.38 -6.95
N ILE A 100 2.69 -27.44 -6.16
CA ILE A 100 1.62 -28.11 -5.41
C ILE A 100 1.17 -27.17 -4.29
N SER A 101 -0.14 -27.10 -4.03
CA SER A 101 -0.73 -26.29 -2.96
C SER A 101 -0.60 -27.00 -1.61
N ASP A 102 0.62 -27.15 -1.12
CA ASP A 102 0.94 -27.67 0.21
C ASP A 102 1.44 -26.56 1.14
N TYR A 103 1.56 -26.88 2.41
CA TYR A 103 2.02 -25.94 3.43
C TYR A 103 3.43 -25.40 3.14
N ASP A 104 4.35 -26.28 2.74
CA ASP A 104 5.76 -25.90 2.53
C ASP A 104 5.90 -24.93 1.35
N ASN A 105 5.18 -25.14 0.25
CA ASN A 105 5.18 -24.23 -0.90
C ASN A 105 4.50 -22.91 -0.58
N LYS A 106 3.41 -22.92 0.19
CA LYS A 106 2.78 -21.68 0.69
C LYS A 106 3.76 -20.88 1.56
N MET A 107 4.48 -21.53 2.49
CA MET A 107 5.51 -20.89 3.33
C MET A 107 6.71 -20.40 2.51
N ASN A 108 7.12 -21.13 1.47
CA ASN A 108 8.16 -20.68 0.54
C ASN A 108 7.75 -19.41 -0.20
N PHE A 109 6.49 -19.32 -0.64
CA PHE A 109 5.98 -18.12 -1.28
C PHE A 109 5.98 -16.92 -0.32
N CYS A 110 5.46 -17.08 0.89
CA CYS A 110 5.51 -16.06 1.95
C CYS A 110 6.95 -15.61 2.24
N SER A 111 7.88 -16.57 2.34
CA SER A 111 9.29 -16.29 2.62
C SER A 111 9.96 -15.49 1.49
N ASN A 112 9.66 -15.79 0.23
CA ASN A 112 10.18 -15.05 -0.92
C ASN A 112 9.66 -13.61 -0.93
N ILE A 113 8.37 -13.40 -0.66
CA ILE A 113 7.80 -12.05 -0.55
C ILE A 113 8.50 -11.29 0.59
N THR A 114 8.56 -11.88 1.78
CA THR A 114 9.09 -11.22 2.98
C THR A 114 10.59 -10.95 2.88
N LYS A 115 11.38 -11.94 2.47
CA LYS A 115 12.86 -11.86 2.56
C LYS A 115 13.53 -11.25 1.33
N VAL A 116 12.85 -11.28 0.17
CA VAL A 116 13.42 -10.76 -1.08
C VAL A 116 12.64 -9.51 -1.50
N TYR A 117 11.37 -9.66 -1.86
CA TYR A 117 10.58 -8.60 -2.46
C TYR A 117 10.41 -7.39 -1.54
N PHE A 118 10.02 -7.58 -0.27
CA PHE A 118 9.88 -6.45 0.67
C PHE A 118 11.19 -5.76 1.01
N LYS A 119 12.33 -6.46 0.95
CA LYS A 119 13.65 -5.81 1.09
C LYS A 119 13.98 -4.92 -0.11
N GLU A 120 13.62 -5.33 -1.32
CA GLU A 120 13.79 -4.52 -2.52
C GLU A 120 12.90 -3.28 -2.51
N MET A 121 11.68 -3.39 -1.94
CA MET A 121 10.76 -2.26 -1.76
C MET A 121 11.19 -1.28 -0.66
N SER A 122 12.09 -1.68 0.22
CA SER A 122 12.64 -0.82 1.28
C SER A 122 13.91 -0.08 0.79
N PRO A 123 14.13 1.17 1.22
CA PRO A 123 13.29 2.03 2.07
C PRO A 123 12.31 2.93 1.27
N ASN A 124 12.18 2.75 -0.03
CA ASN A 124 11.49 3.69 -0.91
C ASN A 124 9.95 3.62 -0.80
N VAL A 125 9.41 2.43 -0.54
CA VAL A 125 7.98 2.16 -0.44
C VAL A 125 7.61 1.67 0.95
N LEU A 126 8.40 0.71 1.48
CA LEU A 126 8.22 0.14 2.82
C LEU A 126 9.27 0.67 3.79
N ASN A 127 8.88 0.76 5.07
CA ASN A 127 9.81 1.13 6.14
C ASN A 127 10.81 0.00 6.38
N GLY A 128 12.10 0.29 6.18
CA GLY A 128 13.18 -0.70 6.35
C GLY A 128 13.44 -1.15 7.79
N ASP A 129 13.01 -0.33 8.77
CA ASP A 129 13.16 -0.63 10.20
C ASP A 129 11.96 -1.40 10.78
N TYR A 130 10.94 -1.64 9.96
CA TYR A 130 9.76 -2.40 10.36
C TYR A 130 9.87 -3.84 9.87
N ASP A 131 9.37 -4.78 10.67
CA ASP A 131 9.32 -6.20 10.29
C ASP A 131 8.15 -6.45 9.33
N ASN A 132 8.36 -6.03 8.07
CA ASN A 132 7.40 -6.23 7.01
C ASN A 132 7.32 -7.71 6.65
N LYS A 133 6.15 -8.33 6.77
CA LYS A 133 5.98 -9.77 6.55
C LYS A 133 4.66 -10.12 5.86
N VAL A 134 4.68 -11.27 5.21
CA VAL A 134 3.50 -11.98 4.71
C VAL A 134 3.48 -13.37 5.30
N GLU A 135 2.32 -13.79 5.75
CA GLU A 135 2.07 -15.09 6.38
C GLU A 135 0.80 -15.72 5.79
N ILE A 136 0.58 -17.01 6.03
CA ILE A 136 -0.69 -17.65 5.71
C ILE A 136 -1.77 -17.07 6.62
N ASP A 137 -2.92 -16.69 6.06
CA ASP A 137 -4.04 -16.11 6.80
C ASP A 137 -4.78 -17.19 7.60
N ILE A 138 -4.49 -17.27 8.90
CA ILE A 138 -5.12 -18.21 9.83
C ILE A 138 -6.65 -18.07 9.86
N GLU A 139 -7.17 -16.85 9.82
CA GLU A 139 -8.61 -16.62 9.88
C GLU A 139 -9.30 -17.04 8.57
N ALA A 140 -8.64 -16.86 7.45
CA ALA A 140 -9.13 -17.38 6.18
C ALA A 140 -9.08 -18.91 6.12
N GLN A 141 -8.00 -19.53 6.65
CA GLN A 141 -7.89 -20.97 6.79
C GLN A 141 -9.00 -21.55 7.68
N LYS A 142 -9.29 -20.94 8.83
CA LYS A 142 -10.43 -21.35 9.69
C LYS A 142 -11.75 -21.29 8.95
N ARG A 143 -12.00 -20.24 8.17
CA ARG A 143 -13.22 -20.14 7.36
C ARG A 143 -13.31 -21.26 6.32
N ALA A 144 -12.21 -21.62 5.68
CA ALA A 144 -12.18 -22.76 4.73
C ALA A 144 -12.51 -24.08 5.42
N ILE A 145 -11.93 -24.36 6.58
CA ILE A 145 -12.23 -25.56 7.40
C ILE A 145 -13.72 -25.64 7.75
N ILE A 146 -14.32 -24.52 8.17
CA ILE A 146 -15.75 -24.44 8.51
C ILE A 146 -16.63 -24.67 7.27
N ILE A 147 -16.25 -24.16 6.10
CA ILE A 147 -16.96 -24.38 4.83
C ILE A 147 -16.94 -25.87 4.46
N ASP A 148 -15.85 -26.57 4.73
CA ASP A 148 -15.72 -28.03 4.53
C ASP A 148 -16.50 -28.87 5.58
N GLY A 149 -17.20 -28.19 6.51
CA GLY A 149 -18.07 -28.82 7.50
C GLY A 149 -17.35 -29.37 8.73
N LEU A 150 -16.12 -28.91 8.97
CA LEU A 150 -15.32 -29.27 10.13
C LEU A 150 -15.37 -28.18 11.21
N GLU A 151 -15.16 -28.54 12.46
CA GLU A 151 -15.05 -27.62 13.58
C GLU A 151 -13.56 -27.28 13.79
N THR A 152 -13.28 -26.01 14.10
CA THR A 152 -11.91 -25.53 14.39
C THR A 152 -11.60 -25.51 15.89
N ASP A 153 -12.61 -25.76 16.74
CA ASP A 153 -12.45 -25.77 18.18
C ASP A 153 -11.55 -26.95 18.62
N GLY A 154 -10.46 -26.60 19.30
CA GLY A 154 -9.45 -27.57 19.74
C GLY A 154 -8.32 -27.84 18.75
N MET A 155 -8.35 -27.28 17.54
CA MET A 155 -7.22 -27.32 16.61
C MET A 155 -6.13 -26.33 17.03
N THR A 156 -4.89 -26.75 16.93
CA THR A 156 -3.74 -25.86 17.08
C THR A 156 -3.57 -24.96 15.85
N ASP A 157 -2.91 -23.81 16.02
CA ASP A 157 -2.62 -22.91 14.89
C ASP A 157 -1.86 -23.62 13.76
N LEU A 158 -0.95 -24.54 14.11
CA LEU A 158 -0.21 -25.32 13.12
C LEU A 158 -1.11 -26.26 12.32
N GLU A 159 -2.05 -26.93 12.95
CA GLU A 159 -3.02 -27.80 12.28
C GLU A 159 -3.91 -26.99 11.33
N ILE A 160 -4.32 -25.79 11.74
CA ILE A 160 -5.09 -24.88 10.88
C ILE A 160 -4.26 -24.42 9.67
N LEU A 161 -3.00 -24.00 9.88
CA LEU A 161 -2.11 -23.56 8.81
C LEU A 161 -1.77 -24.68 7.82
N GLN A 162 -1.69 -25.92 8.28
CA GLN A 162 -1.39 -27.10 7.45
C GLN A 162 -2.64 -27.69 6.77
N TYR A 163 -3.84 -27.20 7.10
CA TYR A 163 -5.07 -27.71 6.50
C TYR A 163 -5.05 -27.50 4.96
N PRO A 164 -5.36 -28.56 4.19
CA PRO A 164 -5.38 -28.46 2.73
C PRO A 164 -6.59 -27.66 2.25
N THR A 165 -6.36 -26.52 1.63
CA THR A 165 -7.39 -25.64 1.05
C THR A 165 -7.55 -25.84 -0.47
N GLY A 166 -7.20 -27.02 -0.98
CA GLY A 166 -7.26 -27.31 -2.41
C GLY A 166 -6.29 -26.42 -3.20
N ASP A 167 -6.80 -25.72 -4.19
CA ASP A 167 -6.05 -24.80 -5.06
C ASP A 167 -5.99 -23.35 -4.53
N GLU A 168 -6.65 -23.08 -3.39
CA GLU A 168 -6.70 -21.74 -2.81
C GLU A 168 -5.53 -21.46 -1.86
N VAL A 169 -4.97 -20.26 -1.96
CA VAL A 169 -3.89 -19.76 -1.10
C VAL A 169 -4.33 -18.47 -0.46
N TYR A 170 -4.48 -18.48 0.86
CA TYR A 170 -4.87 -17.33 1.66
C TYR A 170 -3.66 -16.75 2.37
N LEU A 171 -3.35 -15.48 2.08
CA LEU A 171 -2.24 -14.77 2.68
C LEU A 171 -2.71 -13.48 3.34
N THR A 172 -2.05 -13.13 4.43
CA THR A 172 -2.18 -11.84 5.09
C THR A 172 -0.84 -11.16 5.18
N GLY A 173 -0.80 -9.82 5.03
CA GLY A 173 0.43 -9.05 5.10
C GLY A 173 0.37 -8.01 6.21
N ASP A 174 1.44 -7.93 7.00
CA ASP A 174 1.69 -6.84 7.94
C ASP A 174 2.86 -6.01 7.43
N VAL A 175 2.57 -4.83 6.90
CA VAL A 175 3.54 -3.96 6.24
C VAL A 175 3.38 -2.52 6.69
N ARG A 176 4.48 -1.78 6.73
CA ARG A 176 4.49 -0.36 7.03
C ARG A 176 5.01 0.44 5.85
N PHE A 177 4.12 1.24 5.26
CA PHE A 177 4.48 2.13 4.16
C PHE A 177 5.20 3.38 4.68
N VAL A 178 6.06 3.96 3.83
CA VAL A 178 6.71 5.23 4.10
C VAL A 178 6.08 6.36 3.29
N ASP A 179 6.02 7.55 3.90
CA ASP A 179 5.63 8.79 3.22
C ASP A 179 6.84 9.70 3.02
N THR A 180 6.67 10.76 2.25
CA THR A 180 7.69 11.80 2.05
C THR A 180 7.56 12.89 3.11
N MET A 181 8.65 13.60 3.36
CA MET A 181 8.61 14.79 4.22
C MET A 181 7.76 15.89 3.55
N ALA A 182 6.72 16.34 4.24
CA ALA A 182 5.79 17.35 3.73
C ALA A 182 5.70 18.61 4.62
N SER A 183 6.21 18.55 5.86
CA SER A 183 6.18 19.71 6.78
C SER A 183 7.43 19.74 7.66
N LEU A 184 7.92 20.94 7.93
CA LEU A 184 9.05 21.19 8.83
C LEU A 184 8.57 22.08 9.98
N SER A 185 8.83 21.67 11.21
CA SER A 185 8.75 22.52 12.40
C SER A 185 10.14 22.61 13.03
N LEU A 186 10.69 23.83 13.10
CA LEU A 186 12.02 24.08 13.64
C LEU A 186 11.91 25.02 14.85
N THR A 187 12.40 24.57 16.01
CA THR A 187 12.53 25.39 17.21
C THR A 187 14.01 25.58 17.52
N MET A 188 14.43 26.84 17.66
CA MET A 188 15.79 27.21 18.08
C MET A 188 15.72 27.86 19.45
N THR A 189 16.55 27.39 20.39
CA THR A 189 16.76 28.01 21.72
C THR A 189 18.14 28.64 21.73
N MET A 190 18.22 29.91 22.23
CA MET A 190 19.49 30.62 22.51
C MET A 190 19.84 30.53 23.97
#